data_9b0b138f3029a16e919162a69c8a324c
#
_entry.id   9b0b138f3029a16e919162a69c8a324c
#
_cell.length_a   1.000
_cell.length_b   1.000
_cell.length_c   1.000
_cell.angle_alpha   90.00
_cell.angle_beta   90.00
_cell.angle_gamma   90.00
#
_symmetry.space_group_name_H-M   'P 1'
#
loop_
_entity.id
_entity.type
_entity.pdbx_description
1 polymer ?
#
loop_
_entity_poly.entity_id
_entity_poly.type
_entity_poly.pdbx_seq_one_letter_code
_entity_poly.pdbx_strand_id
1 'polypeptide(L)'
;MSRFFHLLSGGAAQGLVNALKASIESKTKTQLICTFGAVGLMKQKLLDGAPCDVVILTAALIEQLTASGHVLAGSARHLGPVKTGVAVKSGTPWPQVETAEQLKAAMLAATGIYSPDPQLSTAGIHFMKVLNGLGIADTVASKLHAYPNGNA
;
A
#
# COMPACT_ATOMS: atom_id res chain seq x y z
N MET A 1 8.17 -8.30 32.83
CA MET A 1 8.11 -9.00 31.55
C MET A 1 7.76 -7.97 30.48
N SER A 2 8.60 -7.80 29.45
CA SER A 2 8.28 -6.92 28.33
C SER A 2 7.08 -7.51 27.57
N ARG A 3 6.00 -6.76 27.45
CA ARG A 3 4.84 -7.13 26.66
C ARG A 3 5.13 -6.73 25.20
N PHE A 4 4.95 -7.64 24.26
CA PHE A 4 5.06 -7.37 22.84
C PHE A 4 3.69 -7.07 22.26
N PHE A 5 3.67 -6.22 21.26
CA PHE A 5 2.48 -5.85 20.51
C PHE A 5 2.79 -6.00 19.01
N HIS A 6 2.16 -6.94 18.35
CA HIS A 6 2.45 -7.30 16.98
C HIS A 6 1.51 -6.58 16.02
N LEU A 7 2.11 -5.93 15.02
CA LEU A 7 1.39 -5.19 14.00
C LEU A 7 1.75 -5.74 12.61
N LEU A 8 0.75 -6.18 11.86
CA LEU A 8 0.86 -6.51 10.44
C LEU A 8 0.27 -5.34 9.63
N SER A 9 1.02 -4.82 8.66
CA SER A 9 0.57 -3.63 7.94
C SER A 9 0.92 -3.64 6.46
N GLY A 10 0.02 -3.12 5.65
CA GLY A 10 0.33 -2.69 4.30
C GLY A 10 1.43 -1.62 4.31
N GLY A 11 2.34 -1.66 3.33
CA GLY A 11 3.50 -0.76 3.26
C GLY A 11 3.15 0.73 3.26
N ALA A 12 1.98 1.11 2.76
CA ALA A 12 1.53 2.50 2.72
C ALA A 12 1.44 3.17 4.11
N ALA A 13 1.19 2.39 5.19
CA ALA A 13 1.14 2.93 6.54
C ALA A 13 2.49 2.92 7.27
N GLN A 14 3.56 2.40 6.67
CA GLN A 14 4.85 2.22 7.32
C GLN A 14 5.43 3.54 7.87
N GLY A 15 5.37 4.61 7.08
CA GLY A 15 5.85 5.93 7.51
C GLY A 15 5.09 6.45 8.73
N LEU A 16 3.76 6.33 8.72
CA LEU A 16 2.90 6.72 9.85
C LEU A 16 3.22 5.91 11.11
N VAL A 17 3.30 4.59 10.99
CA VAL A 17 3.59 3.70 12.11
C VAL A 17 4.97 3.98 12.70
N ASN A 18 5.99 4.15 11.86
CA ASN A 18 7.35 4.45 12.31
C ASN A 18 7.42 5.81 13.05
N ALA A 19 6.71 6.82 12.56
CA ALA A 19 6.66 8.13 13.23
C ALA A 19 5.97 8.07 14.60
N LEU A 20 4.99 7.18 14.78
CA LEU A 20 4.22 7.05 16.01
C LEU A 20 4.77 5.99 16.98
N LYS A 21 5.72 5.16 16.54
CA LYS A 21 6.19 3.98 17.30
C LYS A 21 6.59 4.33 18.72
N ALA A 22 7.48 5.29 18.91
CA ALA A 22 7.95 5.69 20.23
C ALA A 22 6.82 6.19 21.16
N SER A 23 5.85 6.92 20.61
CA SER A 23 4.68 7.40 21.36
C SER A 23 3.76 6.24 21.76
N ILE A 24 3.53 5.27 20.86
CA ILE A 24 2.73 4.08 21.15
C ILE A 24 3.40 3.27 22.26
N GLU A 25 4.69 2.95 22.12
CA GLU A 25 5.44 2.16 23.11
C GLU A 25 5.47 2.84 24.49
N SER A 26 5.65 4.17 24.52
CA SER A 26 5.61 4.94 25.76
C SER A 26 4.24 4.89 26.45
N LYS A 27 3.15 5.02 25.68
CA LYS A 27 1.78 5.04 26.24
C LYS A 27 1.30 3.66 26.66
N THR A 28 1.63 2.63 25.88
CA THR A 28 1.15 1.25 26.14
C THR A 28 2.07 0.46 27.07
N LYS A 29 3.30 0.93 27.28
CA LYS A 29 4.37 0.21 28.00
C LYS A 29 4.66 -1.17 27.39
N THR A 30 4.54 -1.26 26.06
CA THR A 30 4.76 -2.47 25.26
C THR A 30 5.77 -2.17 24.17
N GLN A 31 6.51 -3.18 23.72
CA GLN A 31 7.40 -3.08 22.56
C GLN A 31 6.61 -3.41 21.28
N LEU A 32 6.59 -2.51 20.31
CA LEU A 32 5.88 -2.67 19.05
C LEU A 32 6.76 -3.42 18.03
N ILE A 33 6.30 -4.61 17.63
CA ILE A 33 6.91 -5.45 16.58
C ILE A 33 6.06 -5.29 15.32
N CYS A 34 6.64 -4.67 14.28
CA CYS A 34 5.95 -4.35 13.05
C CYS A 34 6.45 -5.20 11.88
N THR A 35 5.54 -5.74 11.10
CA THR A 35 5.80 -6.39 9.81
C THR A 35 5.06 -5.64 8.72
N PHE A 36 5.78 -5.19 7.68
CA PHE A 36 5.23 -4.45 6.57
C PHE A 36 5.37 -5.21 5.26
N GLY A 37 4.43 -5.02 4.34
CA GLY A 37 4.49 -5.63 3.03
C GLY A 37 3.27 -5.36 2.16
N ALA A 38 3.14 -6.12 1.08
CA ALA A 38 1.92 -6.08 0.27
C ALA A 38 0.70 -6.52 1.12
N VAL A 39 -0.42 -5.83 0.97
CA VAL A 39 -1.62 -6.07 1.80
C VAL A 39 -2.13 -7.51 1.71
N GLY A 40 -2.04 -8.14 0.53
CA GLY A 40 -2.41 -9.56 0.36
C GLY A 40 -1.50 -10.49 1.15
N LEU A 41 -0.19 -10.24 1.15
CA LEU A 41 0.77 -11.01 1.94
C LEU A 41 0.54 -10.85 3.45
N MET A 42 0.23 -9.64 3.91
CA MET A 42 -0.08 -9.40 5.33
C MET A 42 -1.38 -10.10 5.75
N LYS A 43 -2.40 -10.10 4.88
CA LYS A 43 -3.61 -10.90 5.08
C LYS A 43 -3.26 -12.39 5.20
N GLN A 44 -2.44 -12.92 4.29
CA GLN A 44 -2.06 -14.34 4.31
C GLN A 44 -1.32 -14.69 5.60
N LYS A 45 -0.35 -13.88 6.02
CA LYS A 45 0.36 -14.09 7.30
C LYS A 45 -0.60 -14.14 8.50
N LEU A 46 -1.61 -13.28 8.54
CA LEU A 46 -2.63 -13.31 9.58
C LEU A 46 -3.41 -14.64 9.57
N LEU A 47 -3.84 -15.08 8.38
CA LEU A 47 -4.59 -16.32 8.22
C LEU A 47 -3.74 -17.56 8.55
N ASP A 48 -2.44 -17.50 8.31
CA ASP A 48 -1.47 -18.56 8.65
C ASP A 48 -1.10 -18.58 10.15
N GLY A 49 -1.74 -17.70 10.96
CA GLY A 49 -1.56 -17.68 12.41
C GLY A 49 -0.34 -16.91 12.90
N ALA A 50 0.24 -16.01 12.09
CA ALA A 50 1.30 -15.13 12.56
C ALA A 50 0.81 -14.25 13.73
N PRO A 51 1.63 -14.00 14.76
CA PRO A 51 1.25 -13.13 15.87
C PRO A 51 0.79 -11.77 15.37
N CYS A 52 -0.41 -11.36 15.76
CA CYS A 52 -1.01 -10.10 15.29
C CYS A 52 -2.04 -9.59 16.30
N ASP A 53 -1.75 -8.46 16.93
CA ASP A 53 -2.68 -7.76 17.82
C ASP A 53 -3.44 -6.66 17.06
N VAL A 54 -2.78 -6.04 16.05
CA VAL A 54 -3.39 -5.05 15.17
C VAL A 54 -3.00 -5.31 13.72
N VAL A 55 -3.95 -5.17 12.81
CA VAL A 55 -3.72 -5.26 11.37
C VAL A 55 -4.14 -3.96 10.68
N ILE A 56 -3.30 -3.45 9.77
CA ILE A 56 -3.59 -2.27 8.94
C ILE A 56 -3.60 -2.70 7.48
N LEU A 57 -4.80 -2.76 6.90
CA LEU A 57 -5.04 -3.18 5.52
C LEU A 57 -6.05 -2.23 4.86
N THR A 58 -6.44 -2.54 3.62
CA THR A 58 -7.53 -1.80 2.95
C THR A 58 -8.87 -2.08 3.63
N ALA A 59 -9.81 -1.12 3.55
CA ALA A 59 -11.15 -1.26 4.13
C ALA A 59 -11.82 -2.58 3.72
N ALA A 60 -11.79 -2.92 2.41
CA ALA A 60 -12.38 -4.15 1.90
C ALA A 60 -11.78 -5.42 2.51
N LEU A 61 -10.45 -5.46 2.76
CA LEU A 61 -9.82 -6.60 3.44
C LEU A 61 -10.19 -6.67 4.92
N ILE A 62 -10.28 -5.53 5.61
CA ILE A 62 -10.74 -5.49 7.00
C ILE A 62 -12.19 -5.99 7.12
N GLU A 63 -13.07 -5.59 6.21
CA GLU A 63 -14.45 -6.09 6.15
C GLU A 63 -14.50 -7.62 5.96
N GLN A 64 -13.74 -8.16 5.00
CA GLN A 64 -13.63 -9.61 4.78
C GLN A 64 -13.12 -10.35 6.02
N LEU A 65 -12.07 -9.84 6.66
CA LEU A 65 -11.48 -10.45 7.86
C LEU A 65 -12.41 -10.35 9.07
N THR A 66 -13.21 -9.30 9.16
CA THR A 66 -14.26 -9.16 10.19
C THR A 66 -15.38 -10.16 9.96
N ALA A 67 -15.85 -10.31 8.72
CA ALA A 67 -16.88 -11.29 8.37
C ALA A 67 -16.45 -12.75 8.62
N SER A 68 -15.15 -13.03 8.45
CA SER A 68 -14.56 -14.36 8.72
C SER A 68 -14.09 -14.55 10.18
N GLY A 69 -14.32 -13.59 11.08
CA GLY A 69 -14.01 -13.69 12.50
C GLY A 69 -12.53 -13.49 12.88
N HIS A 70 -11.67 -13.07 11.93
CA HIS A 70 -10.24 -12.81 12.19
C HIS A 70 -9.98 -11.39 12.70
N VAL A 71 -10.92 -10.48 12.53
CA VAL A 71 -10.91 -9.12 13.10
C VAL A 71 -12.13 -8.95 13.98
N LEU A 72 -11.95 -8.41 15.16
CA LEU A 72 -13.02 -8.17 16.12
C LEU A 72 -14.05 -7.19 15.55
N ALA A 73 -15.31 -7.59 15.53
CA ALA A 73 -16.39 -6.74 15.05
C ALA A 73 -16.45 -5.42 15.85
N GLY A 74 -16.65 -4.31 15.16
CA GLY A 74 -16.68 -2.98 15.76
C GLY A 74 -15.32 -2.37 16.13
N SER A 75 -14.21 -3.10 15.99
CA SER A 75 -12.86 -2.60 16.29
C SER A 75 -12.23 -1.79 15.16
N ALA A 76 -12.71 -1.94 13.93
CA ALA A 76 -12.15 -1.27 12.76
C ALA A 76 -12.20 0.26 12.87
N ARG A 77 -11.11 0.92 12.49
CA ARG A 77 -11.00 2.38 12.44
C ARG A 77 -10.32 2.79 11.15
N HIS A 78 -10.82 3.84 10.51
CA HIS A 78 -10.21 4.39 9.30
C HIS A 78 -9.03 5.29 9.66
N LEU A 79 -7.90 5.08 8.99
CA LEU A 79 -6.71 5.95 9.10
C LEU A 79 -6.71 7.06 8.07
N GLY A 80 -7.49 6.92 7.01
CA GLY A 80 -7.61 7.88 5.91
C GLY A 80 -7.34 7.24 4.54
N PRO A 81 -7.54 8.01 3.45
CA PRO A 81 -7.27 7.55 2.10
C PRO A 81 -5.76 7.57 1.81
N VAL A 82 -5.30 6.59 1.04
CA VAL A 82 -3.94 6.57 0.48
C VAL A 82 -4.02 7.07 -0.96
N LYS A 83 -3.27 8.13 -1.27
CA LYS A 83 -3.17 8.68 -2.63
C LYS A 83 -1.99 8.04 -3.35
N THR A 84 -2.18 7.71 -4.63
CA THR A 84 -1.10 7.32 -5.51
C THR A 84 -0.50 8.58 -6.14
N GLY A 85 0.81 8.70 -6.11
CA GLY A 85 1.54 9.82 -6.70
C GLY A 85 2.43 9.37 -7.86
N VAL A 86 2.89 10.33 -8.63
CA VAL A 86 3.93 10.16 -9.65
C VAL A 86 5.24 10.70 -9.09
N ALA A 87 6.31 9.93 -9.20
CA ALA A 87 7.66 10.35 -8.87
C ALA A 87 8.56 10.25 -10.11
N VAL A 88 9.53 11.14 -10.21
CA VAL A 88 10.55 11.12 -11.27
C VAL A 88 11.93 11.13 -10.64
N LYS A 89 12.93 10.65 -11.38
CA LYS A 89 14.33 10.69 -10.95
C LYS A 89 14.76 12.13 -10.66
N SER A 90 15.54 12.31 -9.61
CA SER A 90 16.12 13.63 -9.28
C SER A 90 16.82 14.25 -10.49
N GLY A 91 16.57 15.54 -10.73
CA GLY A 91 17.06 16.27 -11.90
C GLY A 91 16.21 16.13 -13.18
N THR A 92 15.19 15.27 -13.17
CA THR A 92 14.22 15.21 -14.28
C THR A 92 13.14 16.28 -14.07
N PRO A 93 12.70 17.00 -15.11
CA PRO A 93 11.58 17.94 -15.00
C PRO A 93 10.31 17.23 -14.52
N TRP A 94 9.56 17.89 -13.64
CA TRP A 94 8.29 17.35 -13.15
C TRP A 94 7.25 17.32 -14.26
N PRO A 95 6.62 16.16 -14.54
CA PRO A 95 5.53 16.11 -15.50
C PRO A 95 4.29 16.77 -14.94
N GLN A 96 3.48 17.37 -15.81
CA GLN A 96 2.14 17.83 -15.46
C GLN A 96 1.22 16.59 -15.33
N VAL A 97 0.57 16.41 -14.19
CA VAL A 97 -0.28 15.23 -13.90
C VAL A 97 -1.54 15.60 -13.12
N GLU A 98 -1.97 16.86 -13.19
CA GLU A 98 -3.12 17.36 -12.42
C GLU A 98 -4.45 16.92 -13.03
N THR A 99 -4.49 16.68 -14.35
CA THR A 99 -5.68 16.20 -15.05
C THR A 99 -5.44 14.83 -15.68
N ALA A 100 -6.52 14.14 -16.06
CA ALA A 100 -6.45 12.85 -16.74
C ALA A 100 -5.67 12.94 -18.07
N GLU A 101 -5.89 14.01 -18.82
CA GLU A 101 -5.21 14.27 -20.10
C GLU A 101 -3.72 14.51 -19.91
N GLN A 102 -3.34 15.29 -18.89
CA GLN A 102 -1.94 15.54 -18.55
C GLN A 102 -1.25 14.26 -18.09
N LEU A 103 -1.89 13.48 -17.22
CA LEU A 103 -1.37 12.18 -16.80
C LEU A 103 -1.19 11.24 -17.99
N LYS A 104 -2.17 11.17 -18.88
CA LYS A 104 -2.11 10.39 -20.12
C LYS A 104 -0.92 10.79 -20.98
N ALA A 105 -0.75 12.09 -21.22
CA ALA A 105 0.36 12.63 -22.00
C ALA A 105 1.71 12.29 -21.36
N ALA A 106 1.85 12.45 -20.05
CA ALA A 106 3.05 12.12 -19.31
C ALA A 106 3.42 10.63 -19.41
N MET A 107 2.43 9.72 -19.28
CA MET A 107 2.64 8.27 -19.40
C MET A 107 3.04 7.89 -20.82
N LEU A 108 2.43 8.48 -21.84
CA LEU A 108 2.79 8.23 -23.25
C LEU A 108 4.20 8.74 -23.58
N ALA A 109 4.62 9.85 -23.01
CA ALA A 109 5.95 10.44 -23.23
C ALA A 109 7.07 9.74 -22.43
N ALA A 110 6.75 9.02 -21.38
CA ALA A 110 7.72 8.32 -20.55
C ALA A 110 8.48 7.25 -21.35
N THR A 111 9.79 7.12 -21.10
CA THR A 111 10.63 6.05 -21.66
C THR A 111 10.51 4.75 -20.88
N GLY A 112 10.21 4.81 -19.57
CA GLY A 112 9.92 3.68 -18.70
C GLY A 112 8.96 4.09 -17.60
N ILE A 113 8.06 3.19 -17.24
CA ILE A 113 7.05 3.37 -16.20
C ILE A 113 7.23 2.26 -15.17
N TYR A 114 7.58 2.64 -13.96
CA TYR A 114 7.88 1.73 -12.85
C TYR A 114 6.72 1.71 -11.88
N SER A 115 6.19 0.54 -11.59
CA SER A 115 5.02 0.40 -10.72
C SER A 115 5.11 -0.84 -9.84
N PRO A 116 4.38 -0.88 -8.72
CA PRO A 116 4.18 -2.13 -7.99
C PRO A 116 3.47 -3.17 -8.87
N ASP A 117 3.64 -4.45 -8.52
CA ASP A 117 3.05 -5.59 -9.22
C ASP A 117 1.55 -5.37 -9.49
N PRO A 118 1.11 -5.50 -10.76
CA PRO A 118 -0.27 -5.22 -11.16
C PRO A 118 -1.29 -6.27 -10.74
N GLN A 119 -0.86 -7.41 -10.22
CA GLN A 119 -1.73 -8.51 -9.77
C GLN A 119 -1.71 -8.69 -8.25
N LEU A 120 -0.56 -8.50 -7.62
CA LEU A 120 -0.34 -8.80 -6.20
C LEU A 120 -0.36 -7.55 -5.31
N SER A 121 -0.12 -6.37 -5.88
CA SER A 121 -0.12 -5.11 -5.13
C SER A 121 -1.39 -4.31 -5.36
N THR A 122 -2.03 -3.84 -4.29
CA THR A 122 -3.21 -2.96 -4.38
C THR A 122 -2.91 -1.69 -5.20
N ALA A 123 -1.70 -1.12 -5.04
CA ALA A 123 -1.29 0.06 -5.80
C ALA A 123 -1.10 -0.27 -7.30
N GLY A 124 -0.53 -1.42 -7.62
CA GLY A 124 -0.38 -1.88 -9.00
C GLY A 124 -1.72 -2.18 -9.66
N ILE A 125 -2.63 -2.88 -8.94
CA ILE A 125 -4.00 -3.13 -9.41
C ILE A 125 -4.73 -1.80 -9.67
N HIS A 126 -4.60 -0.82 -8.77
CA HIS A 126 -5.19 0.50 -8.95
C HIS A 126 -4.59 1.22 -10.16
N PHE A 127 -3.26 1.18 -10.31
CA PHE A 127 -2.57 1.81 -11.44
C PHE A 127 -3.02 1.23 -12.78
N MET A 128 -3.17 -0.09 -12.88
CA MET A 128 -3.72 -0.72 -14.10
C MET A 128 -5.15 -0.26 -14.41
N LYS A 129 -6.00 -0.07 -13.39
CA LYS A 129 -7.34 0.51 -13.60
C LYS A 129 -7.26 1.93 -14.13
N VAL A 130 -6.30 2.74 -13.67
CA VAL A 130 -6.07 4.09 -14.20
C VAL A 130 -5.64 4.03 -15.67
N LEU A 131 -4.66 3.21 -16.02
CA LEU A 131 -4.20 3.07 -17.41
C LEU A 131 -5.32 2.60 -18.36
N ASN A 132 -6.14 1.66 -17.91
CA ASN A 132 -7.32 1.21 -18.67
C ASN A 132 -8.35 2.35 -18.81
N GLY A 133 -8.63 3.09 -17.75
CA GLY A 133 -9.54 4.24 -17.78
C GLY A 133 -9.05 5.37 -18.71
N LEU A 134 -7.73 5.55 -18.84
CA LEU A 134 -7.12 6.49 -19.79
C LEU A 134 -7.06 5.95 -21.22
N GLY A 135 -7.35 4.67 -21.44
CA GLY A 135 -7.30 4.01 -22.75
C GLY A 135 -5.88 3.88 -23.32
N ILE A 136 -4.87 3.70 -22.46
CA ILE A 136 -3.46 3.61 -22.88
C ILE A 136 -2.74 2.36 -22.37
N ALA A 137 -3.41 1.46 -21.67
CA ALA A 137 -2.77 0.29 -21.06
C ALA A 137 -1.94 -0.50 -22.07
N ASP A 138 -2.49 -0.84 -23.23
CA ASP A 138 -1.79 -1.59 -24.28
C ASP A 138 -0.67 -0.76 -24.91
N THR A 139 -0.87 0.54 -25.09
CA THR A 139 0.11 1.44 -25.70
C THR A 139 1.37 1.55 -24.87
N VAL A 140 1.25 1.54 -23.54
CA VAL A 140 2.40 1.66 -22.63
C VAL A 140 2.92 0.32 -22.12
N ALA A 141 2.31 -0.80 -22.49
CA ALA A 141 2.63 -2.12 -21.96
C ALA A 141 4.13 -2.47 -22.07
N SER A 142 4.78 -2.14 -23.20
CA SER A 142 6.21 -2.40 -23.40
C SER A 142 7.14 -1.54 -22.53
N LYS A 143 6.61 -0.50 -21.90
CA LYS A 143 7.35 0.44 -21.03
C LYS A 143 7.12 0.15 -19.54
N LEU A 144 6.19 -0.77 -19.20
CA LEU A 144 5.85 -1.09 -17.83
C LEU A 144 6.88 -2.03 -17.20
N HIS A 145 7.41 -1.62 -16.08
CA HIS A 145 8.33 -2.39 -15.24
C HIS A 145 7.69 -2.62 -13.88
N ALA A 146 7.25 -3.86 -13.63
CA ALA A 146 6.58 -4.22 -12.38
C ALA A 146 7.60 -4.66 -11.32
N TYR A 147 7.41 -4.20 -10.09
CA TYR A 147 8.20 -4.56 -8.92
C TYR A 147 7.29 -5.16 -7.84
N PRO A 148 7.80 -6.06 -6.96
CA PRO A 148 6.97 -6.75 -5.96
C PRO A 148 6.19 -5.82 -5.04
N ASN A 149 6.71 -4.62 -4.77
CA ASN A 149 6.07 -3.60 -3.94
C ASN A 149 6.60 -2.20 -4.27
N GLY A 150 6.02 -1.18 -3.66
CA GLY A 150 6.40 0.22 -3.91
C GLY A 150 7.73 0.66 -3.28
N ASN A 151 8.43 -0.21 -2.56
CA ASN A 151 9.73 0.05 -1.93
C ASN A 151 10.89 -0.69 -2.63
N ALA A 152 10.60 -1.39 -3.72
CA ALA A 152 11.58 -2.17 -4.47
C ALA A 152 12.35 -1.30 -5.48
#